data_89b632815e9d2f3a552504c2cf422939
#
_entry.id   89b632815e9d2f3a552504c2cf422939
#
_cell.length_a   1.000
_cell.length_b   1.000
_cell.length_c   1.000
_cell.angle_alpha   90.00
_cell.angle_beta   90.00
_cell.angle_gamma   90.00
#
_symmetry.space_group_name_H-M   'P 1'
#
loop_
_entity.id
_entity.type
_entity.pdbx_description
1 polymer ?
#
loop_
_entity_poly.entity_id
_entity_poly.type
_entity_poly.pdbx_seq_one_letter_code
_entity_poly.pdbx_strand_id
1 'polypeptide(L)'
;NYNMTKQEFQELTQNIVLLDGATGSNLMAAGMPKGVCTEEWVLAHKDVIQNLQRAYIEAGSNIIYAPTFGGNRYSLGLHGLQDKLEEMNHALVNISREAVGHSVYVAGDITTTGKMMEPAGDLTYEMAYEAYCEQIKVLEDAGVDLIAAETMINIEETLAALDAAASVSSLPVMCTMTVEADGSI
;
A
#
# COMPACT_ATOMS: atom_id res chain seq x y z
N ASN A 1 17.71 -10.49 1.24
CA ASN A 1 16.87 -9.37 0.81
C ASN A 1 16.32 -9.70 -0.57
N TYR A 2 15.02 -9.86 -0.68
CA TYR A 2 14.33 -10.28 -1.92
C TYR A 2 13.57 -9.10 -2.54
N ASN A 3 14.18 -7.92 -2.54
CA ASN A 3 13.60 -6.78 -3.21
C ASN A 3 13.68 -7.00 -4.72
N MET A 4 12.55 -6.87 -5.41
CA MET A 4 12.49 -6.97 -6.87
C MET A 4 13.26 -5.81 -7.51
N THR A 5 14.04 -6.11 -8.56
CA THR A 5 14.65 -5.08 -9.40
C THR A 5 13.66 -4.54 -10.43
N LYS A 6 13.92 -3.34 -10.95
CA LYS A 6 13.13 -2.78 -12.04
C LYS A 6 13.16 -3.65 -13.30
N GLN A 7 14.29 -4.30 -13.56
CA GLN A 7 14.43 -5.23 -14.69
C GLN A 7 13.56 -6.48 -14.49
N GLU A 8 13.58 -7.09 -13.31
CA GLU A 8 12.72 -8.23 -12.98
C GLU A 8 11.24 -7.88 -13.12
N PHE A 9 10.85 -6.68 -12.72
CA PHE A 9 9.49 -6.20 -12.91
C PHE A 9 9.13 -6.02 -14.38
N GLN A 10 10.02 -5.45 -15.18
CA GLN A 10 9.81 -5.34 -16.64
C GLN A 10 9.67 -6.69 -17.31
N GLU A 11 10.47 -7.67 -16.92
CA GLU A 11 10.37 -9.04 -17.43
C GLU A 11 9.05 -9.71 -17.02
N LEU A 12 8.65 -9.56 -15.76
CA LEU A 12 7.39 -10.07 -15.24
C LEU A 12 6.19 -9.51 -16.02
N THR A 13 6.19 -8.21 -16.30
CA THR A 13 5.09 -7.52 -16.99
C THR A 13 5.05 -7.74 -18.51
N GLN A 14 5.98 -8.52 -19.08
CA GLN A 14 5.83 -9.02 -20.45
C GLN A 14 4.66 -10.01 -20.59
N ASN A 15 4.23 -10.59 -19.49
CA ASN A 15 3.10 -11.50 -19.42
C ASN A 15 1.96 -10.88 -18.63
N ILE A 16 0.81 -11.55 -18.64
CA ILE A 16 -0.31 -11.15 -17.79
C ILE A 16 0.08 -11.42 -16.33
N VAL A 17 -0.02 -10.39 -15.51
CA VAL A 17 0.23 -10.46 -14.06
C VAL A 17 -1.08 -10.26 -13.33
N LEU A 18 -1.44 -11.21 -12.49
CA LEU A 18 -2.64 -11.14 -11.67
C LEU A 18 -2.29 -10.55 -10.30
N LEU A 19 -2.97 -9.48 -9.96
CA LEU A 19 -2.94 -8.89 -8.62
C LEU A 19 -3.95 -9.61 -7.72
N ASP A 20 -3.93 -9.30 -6.43
CA ASP A 20 -5.01 -9.69 -5.54
C ASP A 20 -6.25 -8.81 -5.76
N GLY A 21 -7.27 -8.98 -4.93
CA GLY A 21 -8.54 -8.30 -5.06
C GLY A 21 -8.95 -7.56 -3.79
N ALA A 22 -10.26 -7.35 -3.65
CA ALA A 22 -10.83 -6.59 -2.56
C ALA A 22 -10.38 -7.10 -1.19
N THR A 23 -9.95 -6.16 -0.35
CA THR A 23 -9.52 -6.43 1.04
C THR A 23 -10.53 -5.87 2.04
N GLY A 24 -10.83 -4.58 2.00
CA GLY A 24 -11.68 -3.92 2.99
C GLY A 24 -13.06 -4.54 3.13
N SER A 25 -13.76 -4.83 2.03
CA SER A 25 -15.08 -5.47 2.06
C SER A 25 -15.02 -6.89 2.62
N ASN A 26 -13.97 -7.66 2.33
CA ASN A 26 -13.77 -8.99 2.89
C ASN A 26 -13.48 -8.94 4.39
N LEU A 27 -12.69 -7.96 4.86
CA LEU A 27 -12.46 -7.75 6.29
C LEU A 27 -13.75 -7.39 7.03
N MET A 28 -14.59 -6.52 6.45
CA MET A 28 -15.90 -6.18 7.02
C MET A 28 -16.83 -7.41 7.06
N ALA A 29 -16.84 -8.22 6.02
CA ALA A 29 -17.60 -9.49 6.01
C ALA A 29 -17.10 -10.47 7.09
N ALA A 30 -15.83 -10.41 7.45
CA ALA A 30 -15.23 -11.21 8.53
C ALA A 30 -15.40 -10.59 9.93
N GLY A 31 -16.08 -9.45 10.05
CA GLY A 31 -16.45 -8.84 11.33
C GLY A 31 -15.72 -7.54 11.68
N MET A 32 -14.92 -6.96 10.79
CA MET A 32 -14.32 -5.65 11.04
C MET A 32 -15.39 -4.56 11.12
N PRO A 33 -15.47 -3.82 12.23
CA PRO A 33 -16.45 -2.73 12.36
C PRO A 33 -16.11 -1.56 11.40
N LYS A 34 -17.15 -0.79 11.05
CA LYS A 34 -16.94 0.48 10.33
C LYS A 34 -16.28 1.51 11.23
N GLY A 35 -15.44 2.36 10.65
CA GLY A 35 -14.83 3.50 11.33
C GLY A 35 -13.63 3.18 12.21
N VAL A 36 -13.20 1.92 12.29
CA VAL A 36 -11.95 1.55 12.97
C VAL A 36 -10.76 1.79 12.05
N CYS A 37 -9.55 1.89 12.63
CA CYS A 37 -8.32 1.84 11.87
C CYS A 37 -8.14 0.41 11.33
N THR A 38 -8.22 0.25 10.00
CA THR A 38 -8.09 -1.06 9.35
C THR A 38 -6.76 -1.73 9.70
N GLU A 39 -5.69 -0.98 9.67
CA GLU A 39 -4.32 -1.46 9.95
C GLU A 39 -4.20 -2.01 11.37
N GLU A 40 -4.74 -1.29 12.36
CA GLU A 40 -4.77 -1.75 13.75
C GLU A 40 -5.65 -3.00 13.93
N TRP A 41 -6.82 -3.02 13.28
CA TRP A 41 -7.70 -4.18 13.33
C TRP A 41 -7.06 -5.43 12.72
N VAL A 42 -6.38 -5.29 11.59
CA VAL A 42 -5.64 -6.38 10.94
C VAL A 42 -4.54 -6.94 11.84
N LEU A 43 -3.78 -6.08 12.52
CA LEU A 43 -2.76 -6.50 13.47
C LEU A 43 -3.33 -7.34 14.62
N ALA A 44 -4.56 -7.04 15.04
CA ALA A 44 -5.28 -7.81 16.08
C ALA A 44 -5.96 -9.07 15.53
N HIS A 45 -6.13 -9.19 14.22
CA HIS A 45 -6.87 -10.27 13.55
C HIS A 45 -6.10 -10.82 12.34
N LYS A 46 -4.80 -11.07 12.52
CA LYS A 46 -3.91 -11.43 11.41
C LYS A 46 -4.36 -12.64 10.59
N ASP A 47 -5.00 -13.61 11.23
CA ASP A 47 -5.48 -14.82 10.54
C ASP A 47 -6.51 -14.50 9.45
N VAL A 48 -7.32 -13.46 9.64
CA VAL A 48 -8.33 -13.05 8.67
C VAL A 48 -7.68 -12.61 7.36
N ILE A 49 -6.70 -11.69 7.44
CA ILE A 49 -6.01 -11.21 6.24
C ILE A 49 -5.12 -12.30 5.63
N GLN A 50 -4.47 -13.11 6.44
CA GLN A 50 -3.61 -14.19 5.95
C GLN A 50 -4.42 -15.24 5.17
N ASN A 51 -5.59 -15.63 5.67
CA ASN A 51 -6.49 -16.57 4.97
C ASN A 51 -6.99 -15.98 3.66
N LEU A 52 -7.33 -14.70 3.64
CA LEU A 52 -7.74 -14.00 2.42
C LEU A 52 -6.62 -13.99 1.38
N GLN A 53 -5.41 -13.65 1.77
CA GLN A 53 -4.25 -13.59 0.88
C GLN A 53 -3.90 -14.97 0.31
N ARG A 54 -3.96 -16.03 1.12
CA ARG A 54 -3.78 -17.41 0.65
C ARG A 54 -4.84 -17.79 -0.38
N ALA A 55 -6.11 -17.40 -0.15
CA ALA A 55 -7.18 -17.66 -1.12
C ALA A 55 -6.94 -16.95 -2.46
N TYR A 56 -6.41 -15.72 -2.46
CA TYR A 56 -6.02 -15.02 -3.68
C TYR A 56 -4.87 -15.74 -4.40
N ILE A 57 -3.88 -16.25 -3.69
CA ILE A 57 -2.79 -17.04 -4.29
C ILE A 57 -3.34 -18.31 -4.94
N GLU A 58 -4.21 -19.04 -4.25
CA GLU A 58 -4.87 -20.23 -4.79
C GLU A 58 -5.68 -19.92 -6.04
N ALA A 59 -6.26 -18.72 -6.13
CA ALA A 59 -6.96 -18.23 -7.31
C ALA A 59 -6.02 -17.79 -8.46
N GLY A 60 -4.72 -17.70 -8.22
CA GLY A 60 -3.72 -17.41 -9.24
C GLY A 60 -3.03 -16.05 -9.15
N SER A 61 -3.20 -15.29 -8.07
CA SER A 61 -2.51 -14.01 -7.89
C SER A 61 -1.00 -14.19 -7.91
N ASN A 62 -0.30 -13.30 -8.62
CA ASN A 62 1.16 -13.23 -8.71
C ASN A 62 1.73 -12.21 -7.73
N ILE A 63 0.95 -11.19 -7.39
CA ILE A 63 1.31 -10.11 -6.47
C ILE A 63 0.20 -9.95 -5.44
N ILE A 64 0.59 -9.92 -4.16
CA ILE A 64 -0.29 -9.64 -3.02
C ILE A 64 0.09 -8.29 -2.46
N TYR A 65 -0.90 -7.47 -2.12
CA TYR A 65 -0.70 -6.19 -1.46
C TYR A 65 -0.65 -6.38 0.05
N ALA A 66 0.45 -5.95 0.68
CA ALA A 66 0.48 -5.83 2.14
C ALA A 66 -0.61 -4.86 2.60
N PRO A 67 -1.25 -5.11 3.75
CA PRO A 67 -2.37 -4.27 4.21
C PRO A 67 -1.90 -2.94 4.83
N THR A 68 -1.11 -2.19 4.07
CA THR A 68 -0.46 -0.94 4.47
C THR A 68 -1.09 0.31 3.84
N PHE A 69 -2.25 0.15 3.21
CA PHE A 69 -2.98 1.19 2.48
C PHE A 69 -3.13 2.49 3.27
N GLY A 70 -3.61 2.44 4.51
CA GLY A 70 -3.75 3.59 5.40
C GLY A 70 -2.55 3.79 6.35
N GLY A 71 -1.37 3.29 6.00
CA GLY A 71 -0.19 3.32 6.86
C GLY A 71 0.66 4.60 6.80
N ASN A 72 0.21 5.67 6.14
CA ASN A 72 0.90 6.95 6.17
C ASN A 72 0.59 7.74 7.45
N ARG A 73 1.42 8.74 7.78
CA ARG A 73 1.28 9.51 9.03
C ARG A 73 -0.06 10.24 9.16
N TYR A 74 -0.65 10.69 8.07
CA TYR A 74 -1.92 11.44 8.11
C TYR A 74 -3.10 10.50 8.36
N SER A 75 -3.16 9.38 7.69
CA SER A 75 -4.20 8.37 7.89
C SER A 75 -4.13 7.73 9.27
N LEU A 76 -2.94 7.35 9.72
CA LEU A 76 -2.71 6.86 11.08
C LEU A 76 -2.99 7.94 12.12
N GLY A 77 -2.71 9.20 11.81
CA GLY A 77 -2.95 10.36 12.67
C GLY A 77 -4.42 10.58 13.01
N LEU A 78 -5.35 10.18 12.13
CA LEU A 78 -6.79 10.21 12.40
C LEU A 78 -7.17 9.34 13.61
N HIS A 79 -6.35 8.38 13.96
CA HIS A 79 -6.54 7.44 15.08
C HIS A 79 -5.50 7.63 16.20
N GLY A 80 -4.67 8.68 16.12
CA GLY A 80 -3.61 8.93 17.10
C GLY A 80 -2.44 7.94 17.04
N LEU A 81 -2.24 7.26 15.87
CA LEU A 81 -1.27 6.18 15.69
C LEU A 81 -0.05 6.59 14.84
N GLN A 82 0.09 7.88 14.50
CA GLN A 82 1.19 8.34 13.63
C GLN A 82 2.58 8.01 14.17
N ASP A 83 2.76 8.00 15.50
CA ASP A 83 4.04 7.67 16.14
C ASP A 83 4.39 6.17 16.07
N LYS A 84 3.43 5.33 15.67
CA LYS A 84 3.60 3.89 15.46
C LYS A 84 3.76 3.49 13.99
N LEU A 85 3.95 4.44 13.10
CA LEU A 85 4.01 4.19 11.66
C LEU A 85 5.04 3.13 11.31
N GLU A 86 6.27 3.24 11.78
CA GLU A 86 7.33 2.29 11.50
C GLU A 86 6.98 0.89 12.01
N GLU A 87 6.62 0.77 13.29
CA GLU A 87 6.25 -0.50 13.91
C GLU A 87 5.09 -1.18 13.19
N MET A 88 4.03 -0.41 12.89
CA MET A 88 2.83 -0.95 12.26
C MET A 88 3.08 -1.39 10.82
N ASN A 89 3.74 -0.59 10.00
CA ASN A 89 4.04 -0.98 8.61
C ASN A 89 4.94 -2.21 8.56
N HIS A 90 5.96 -2.31 9.41
CA HIS A 90 6.78 -3.51 9.54
C HIS A 90 5.95 -4.75 9.89
N ALA A 91 5.10 -4.64 10.91
CA ALA A 91 4.25 -5.75 11.34
C ALA A 91 3.26 -6.20 10.26
N LEU A 92 2.66 -5.24 9.53
CA LEU A 92 1.71 -5.53 8.45
C LEU A 92 2.39 -6.23 7.25
N VAL A 93 3.58 -5.79 6.87
CA VAL A 93 4.37 -6.48 5.83
C VAL A 93 4.74 -7.89 6.29
N ASN A 94 5.14 -8.06 7.53
CA ASN A 94 5.48 -9.38 8.09
C ASN A 94 4.28 -10.33 8.07
N ILE A 95 3.08 -9.86 8.39
CA ILE A 95 1.84 -10.65 8.32
C ILE A 95 1.64 -11.21 6.91
N SER A 96 1.80 -10.39 5.88
CA SER A 96 1.70 -10.84 4.50
C SER A 96 2.81 -11.82 4.13
N ARG A 97 4.05 -11.54 4.52
CA ARG A 97 5.17 -12.42 4.24
C ARG A 97 5.03 -13.79 4.93
N GLU A 98 4.52 -13.84 6.15
CA GLU A 98 4.18 -15.10 6.84
C GLU A 98 3.11 -15.90 6.06
N ALA A 99 2.11 -15.20 5.49
CA ALA A 99 1.03 -15.85 4.75
C ALA A 99 1.50 -16.46 3.42
N VAL A 100 2.37 -15.76 2.69
CA VAL A 100 2.67 -16.09 1.30
C VAL A 100 4.09 -16.59 1.08
N GLY A 101 4.99 -16.40 2.05
CA GLY A 101 6.42 -16.73 1.90
C GLY A 101 7.03 -16.02 0.70
N HIS A 102 7.70 -16.76 -0.16
CA HIS A 102 8.31 -16.28 -1.39
C HIS A 102 7.65 -16.88 -2.65
N SER A 103 6.45 -17.43 -2.52
CA SER A 103 5.71 -18.04 -3.64
C SER A 103 5.19 -16.99 -4.61
N VAL A 104 4.89 -15.78 -4.12
CA VAL A 104 4.44 -14.63 -4.88
C VAL A 104 5.13 -13.37 -4.37
N TYR A 105 5.01 -12.26 -5.12
CA TYR A 105 5.54 -10.97 -4.70
C TYR A 105 4.59 -10.28 -3.72
N VAL A 106 5.17 -9.49 -2.82
CA VAL A 106 4.44 -8.66 -1.86
C VAL A 106 4.69 -7.19 -2.20
N ALA A 107 3.65 -6.46 -2.54
CA ALA A 107 3.71 -5.02 -2.77
C ALA A 107 3.45 -4.26 -1.47
N GLY A 108 4.26 -3.25 -1.19
CA GLY A 108 3.96 -2.24 -0.19
C GLY A 108 2.88 -1.32 -0.76
N ASP A 109 1.70 -1.35 -0.16
CA ASP A 109 0.54 -0.60 -0.62
C ASP A 109 0.52 0.79 -0.01
N ILE A 110 0.48 1.82 -0.87
CA ILE A 110 0.31 3.22 -0.48
C ILE A 110 -0.85 3.83 -1.27
N THR A 111 -1.47 4.85 -0.72
CA THR A 111 -2.58 5.58 -1.36
C THR A 111 -2.56 7.05 -0.95
N THR A 112 -3.65 7.76 -1.25
CA THR A 112 -3.80 9.16 -0.86
C THR A 112 -3.66 9.35 0.66
N THR A 113 -3.24 10.55 1.08
CA THR A 113 -3.15 10.91 2.50
C THR A 113 -4.53 11.14 3.14
N GLY A 114 -5.58 11.25 2.32
CA GLY A 114 -6.91 11.66 2.76
C GLY A 114 -7.08 13.17 2.94
N LYS A 115 -5.99 13.95 2.79
CA LYS A 115 -6.02 15.41 2.82
C LYS A 115 -6.16 15.96 1.40
N MET A 116 -6.72 17.17 1.30
CA MET A 116 -6.81 17.87 0.03
C MET A 116 -5.56 18.74 -0.20
N MET A 117 -5.05 18.68 -1.43
CA MET A 117 -3.94 19.52 -1.87
C MET A 117 -4.34 21.00 -1.91
N GLU A 118 -3.35 21.88 -1.71
CA GLU A 118 -3.54 23.32 -1.93
C GLU A 118 -4.00 23.60 -3.37
N PRO A 119 -4.78 24.66 -3.61
CA PRO A 119 -5.34 25.62 -2.65
C PRO A 119 -6.65 25.18 -2.01
N ALA A 120 -7.21 24.03 -2.42
CA ALA A 120 -8.50 23.55 -1.92
C ALA A 120 -8.41 23.05 -0.45
N GLY A 121 -7.28 22.51 -0.04
CA GLY A 121 -6.96 22.09 1.31
C GLY A 121 -5.64 22.68 1.79
N ASP A 122 -5.04 22.02 2.77
CA ASP A 122 -3.82 22.45 3.45
C ASP A 122 -2.60 21.55 3.18
N LEU A 123 -2.75 20.51 2.34
CA LEU A 123 -1.66 19.64 1.98
C LEU A 123 -0.80 20.28 0.89
N THR A 124 0.46 20.59 1.21
CA THR A 124 1.42 21.02 0.20
C THR A 124 2.06 19.82 -0.48
N TYR A 125 2.67 20.06 -1.65
CA TYR A 125 3.49 19.05 -2.33
C TYR A 125 4.60 18.50 -1.40
N GLU A 126 5.31 19.38 -0.70
CA GLU A 126 6.38 19.02 0.22
C GLU A 126 5.88 18.15 1.37
N MET A 127 4.74 18.48 1.96
CA MET A 127 4.13 17.67 3.03
C MET A 127 3.77 16.27 2.53
N ALA A 128 3.17 16.17 1.36
CA ALA A 128 2.84 14.89 0.73
C ALA A 128 4.11 14.08 0.43
N TYR A 129 5.10 14.72 -0.21
CA TYR A 129 6.38 14.11 -0.52
C TYR A 129 7.08 13.53 0.71
N GLU A 130 7.17 14.28 1.80
CA GLU A 130 7.79 13.84 3.05
C GLU A 130 7.03 12.65 3.68
N ALA A 131 5.70 12.69 3.67
CA ALA A 131 4.87 11.60 4.20
C ALA A 131 5.07 10.30 3.39
N TYR A 132 5.14 10.39 2.06
CA TYR A 132 5.42 9.24 1.21
C TYR A 132 6.85 8.74 1.36
N CYS A 133 7.84 9.61 1.47
CA CYS A 133 9.22 9.22 1.77
C CYS A 133 9.30 8.40 3.05
N GLU A 134 8.62 8.84 4.11
CA GLU A 134 8.59 8.16 5.40
C GLU A 134 8.04 6.75 5.29
N GLN A 135 6.85 6.57 4.70
CA GLN A 135 6.23 5.26 4.58
C GLN A 135 7.00 4.33 3.63
N ILE A 136 7.44 4.83 2.48
CA ILE A 136 8.16 4.02 1.48
C ILE A 136 9.48 3.48 2.04
N LYS A 137 10.23 4.28 2.79
CA LYS A 137 11.47 3.82 3.45
C LYS A 137 11.20 2.65 4.39
N VAL A 138 10.15 2.76 5.18
CA VAL A 138 9.76 1.70 6.13
C VAL A 138 9.30 0.44 5.40
N LEU A 139 8.52 0.58 4.34
CA LEU A 139 8.07 -0.56 3.52
C LEU A 139 9.25 -1.29 2.85
N GLU A 140 10.20 -0.57 2.28
CA GLU A 140 11.40 -1.17 1.69
C GLU A 140 12.25 -1.89 2.75
N ASP A 141 12.45 -1.27 3.92
CA ASP A 141 13.17 -1.88 5.04
C ASP A 141 12.45 -3.14 5.57
N ALA A 142 11.13 -3.13 5.57
CA ALA A 142 10.31 -4.29 5.94
C ALA A 142 10.39 -5.45 4.94
N GLY A 143 10.93 -5.22 3.73
CA GLY A 143 11.21 -6.26 2.75
C GLY A 143 10.13 -6.48 1.70
N VAL A 144 9.35 -5.48 1.35
CA VAL A 144 8.44 -5.56 0.20
C VAL A 144 9.24 -5.69 -1.10
N ASP A 145 8.65 -6.32 -2.11
CA ASP A 145 9.28 -6.52 -3.41
C ASP A 145 9.11 -5.32 -4.34
N LEU A 146 8.03 -4.59 -4.21
CA LEU A 146 7.70 -3.41 -5.01
C LEU A 146 6.74 -2.50 -4.22
N ILE A 147 6.54 -1.29 -4.74
CA ILE A 147 5.56 -0.33 -4.22
C ILE A 147 4.35 -0.26 -5.15
N ALA A 148 3.17 -0.26 -4.59
CA ALA A 148 1.91 0.00 -5.30
C ALA A 148 1.28 1.29 -4.75
N ALA A 149 1.27 2.35 -5.56
CA ALA A 149 0.51 3.57 -5.30
C ALA A 149 -0.86 3.40 -5.95
N GLU A 150 -1.86 2.99 -5.16
CA GLU A 150 -3.16 2.62 -5.70
C GLU A 150 -4.25 3.65 -5.42
N THR A 151 -5.23 3.71 -6.32
CA THR A 151 -6.44 4.52 -6.15
C THR A 151 -6.12 5.99 -5.94
N MET A 152 -5.10 6.50 -6.62
CA MET A 152 -4.74 7.92 -6.57
C MET A 152 -5.80 8.75 -7.29
N ILE A 153 -6.12 9.92 -6.74
CA ILE A 153 -7.21 10.77 -7.23
C ILE A 153 -6.78 12.20 -7.55
N ASN A 154 -5.54 12.57 -7.24
CA ASN A 154 -5.01 13.90 -7.50
C ASN A 154 -3.64 13.78 -8.15
N ILE A 155 -3.42 14.47 -9.27
CA ILE A 155 -2.18 14.36 -10.04
C ILE A 155 -0.97 14.85 -9.24
N GLU A 156 -1.09 15.99 -8.56
CA GLU A 156 0.03 16.59 -7.82
C GLU A 156 0.45 15.71 -6.63
N GLU A 157 -0.53 15.19 -5.88
CA GLU A 157 -0.26 14.23 -4.80
C GLU A 157 0.35 12.92 -5.34
N THR A 158 -0.13 12.45 -6.48
CA THR A 158 0.42 11.27 -7.15
C THR A 158 1.86 11.48 -7.57
N LEU A 159 2.19 12.63 -8.14
CA LEU A 159 3.56 12.99 -8.49
C LEU A 159 4.46 13.05 -7.25
N ALA A 160 3.97 13.60 -6.14
CA ALA A 160 4.71 13.60 -4.88
C ALA A 160 5.04 12.17 -4.40
N ALA A 161 4.09 11.24 -4.52
CA ALA A 161 4.31 9.83 -4.17
C ALA A 161 5.35 9.16 -5.09
N LEU A 162 5.28 9.39 -6.40
CA LEU A 162 6.22 8.83 -7.36
C LEU A 162 7.63 9.43 -7.22
N ASP A 163 7.73 10.74 -7.00
CA ASP A 163 9.00 11.42 -6.74
C ASP A 163 9.63 10.93 -5.43
N ALA A 164 8.81 10.72 -4.39
CA ALA A 164 9.27 10.13 -3.14
C ALA A 164 9.85 8.73 -3.36
N ALA A 165 9.13 7.86 -4.07
CA ALA A 165 9.59 6.53 -4.39
C ALA A 165 10.91 6.54 -5.16
N ALA A 166 11.03 7.40 -6.18
CA ALA A 166 12.26 7.54 -6.95
C ALA A 166 13.44 8.06 -6.12
N SER A 167 13.16 8.90 -5.11
CA SER A 167 14.18 9.53 -4.27
C SER A 167 14.72 8.61 -3.18
N VAL A 168 13.87 7.80 -2.55
CA VAL A 168 14.24 7.03 -1.35
C VAL A 168 14.30 5.53 -1.55
N SER A 169 13.92 5.02 -2.72
CA SER A 169 13.83 3.60 -3.02
C SER A 169 14.35 3.28 -4.41
N SER A 170 14.83 2.07 -4.61
CA SER A 170 15.17 1.49 -5.92
C SER A 170 14.10 0.51 -6.42
N LEU A 171 13.05 0.28 -5.64
CA LEU A 171 11.99 -0.67 -5.97
C LEU A 171 11.18 -0.25 -7.19
N PRO A 172 10.64 -1.21 -7.95
CA PRO A 172 9.63 -0.91 -8.96
C PRO A 172 8.39 -0.29 -8.31
N VAL A 173 7.69 0.55 -9.08
CA VAL A 173 6.46 1.20 -8.64
C VAL A 173 5.36 0.93 -9.65
N MET A 174 4.22 0.44 -9.17
CA MET A 174 2.95 0.47 -9.90
C MET A 174 2.14 1.66 -9.40
N CYS A 175 1.44 2.32 -10.31
CA CYS A 175 0.55 3.42 -9.95
C CYS A 175 -0.78 3.26 -10.66
N THR A 176 -1.88 3.42 -9.92
CA THR A 176 -3.23 3.44 -10.47
C THR A 176 -3.92 4.75 -10.11
N MET A 177 -4.67 5.28 -11.08
CA MET A 177 -5.48 6.48 -10.90
C MET A 177 -6.97 6.10 -10.91
N THR A 178 -7.72 6.71 -10.03
CA THR A 178 -9.19 6.65 -10.06
C THR A 178 -9.71 7.81 -10.86
N VAL A 179 -10.60 7.53 -11.80
CA VAL A 179 -11.27 8.54 -12.61
C VAL A 179 -12.78 8.45 -12.41
N GLU A 180 -13.44 9.60 -12.45
CA GLU A 180 -14.88 9.66 -12.38
C GLU A 180 -15.54 9.15 -13.68
N ALA A 181 -16.85 8.94 -13.67
CA ALA A 181 -17.58 8.41 -14.80
C ALA A 181 -17.49 9.30 -16.07
N ASP A 182 -17.27 10.60 -15.90
CA ASP A 182 -17.04 11.55 -16.99
C ASP A 182 -15.59 11.67 -17.45
N GLY A 183 -14.68 10.88 -16.84
CA GLY A 183 -13.26 10.88 -17.13
C GLY A 183 -12.44 11.93 -16.39
N SER A 184 -13.03 12.70 -15.48
CA SER A 184 -12.30 13.64 -14.61
C SER A 184 -11.56 12.92 -13.48
N ILE A 185 -10.56 13.61 -12.92
CA ILE A 185 -9.75 13.18 -11.77
C ILE A 185 -9.66 14.31 -10.74
#